data_d496c85c093b3dbfcc9d5dcf39c22726
#
_entry.id   d496c85c093b3dbfcc9d5dcf39c22726
#
_cell.length_a   1.000
_cell.length_b   1.000
_cell.length_c   1.000
_cell.angle_alpha   90.00
_cell.angle_beta   90.00
_cell.angle_gamma   90.00
#
_symmetry.space_group_name_H-M   'P 1'
#
loop_
_entity.id
_entity.type
_entity.pdbx_description
1 polymer ?
#
loop_
_entity_poly.entity_id
_entity_poly.type
_entity_poly.pdbx_seq_one_letter_code
_entity_poly.pdbx_strand_id
1 'polypeptide(L)'
;LRSSLVTPGGLVADVVTLSGLDAGAAMRLAANVIGASDLPAAIAAKVLATSEGNPLFVGELVRMLVQEGALTRVGERWTAGANLAALEMPPTIHALLAARIERLRPEERTLLERAAVVGRHFSRSAVAALLPREAGDLDARLEALRRSELIERDTGWLLGEPVLRFHHVLIRDAAYR
;
A
#
# COMPACT_ATOMS: atom_id res chain seq x y z
N LEU A 1 22.39 -12.44 0.20
CA LEU A 1 23.32 -13.28 0.98
C LEU A 1 22.49 -14.22 1.86
N ARG A 2 22.73 -15.54 1.75
CA ARG A 2 22.18 -16.54 2.68
C ARG A 2 23.30 -16.91 3.65
N SER A 3 23.05 -16.83 4.94
CA SER A 3 23.93 -17.36 5.98
C SER A 3 23.12 -18.28 6.88
N SER A 4 23.68 -19.42 7.22
CA SER A 4 23.05 -20.39 8.14
C SER A 4 23.58 -20.16 9.54
N LEU A 5 22.67 -20.00 10.51
CA LEU A 5 23.01 -19.94 11.93
C LEU A 5 22.60 -21.26 12.58
N VAL A 6 23.52 -21.87 13.31
CA VAL A 6 23.23 -23.02 14.17
C VAL A 6 22.88 -22.49 15.55
N THR A 7 21.65 -22.74 15.99
CA THR A 7 21.19 -22.37 17.34
C THR A 7 21.64 -23.39 18.39
N PRO A 8 21.81 -23.01 19.68
CA PRO A 8 22.06 -23.93 20.77
C PRO A 8 20.85 -24.88 20.95
N GLY A 9 20.80 -25.97 20.24
CA GLY A 9 19.69 -26.93 20.18
C GLY A 9 19.63 -27.66 18.85
N GLY A 10 20.59 -27.42 17.95
CA GLY A 10 20.75 -28.15 16.69
C GLY A 10 19.76 -27.76 15.58
N LEU A 11 18.95 -26.74 15.75
CA LEU A 11 18.10 -26.21 14.67
C LEU A 11 18.96 -25.38 13.70
N VAL A 12 18.90 -25.71 12.43
CA VAL A 12 19.52 -24.91 11.37
C VAL A 12 18.51 -23.86 10.93
N ALA A 13 18.82 -22.59 11.19
CA ALA A 13 18.01 -21.47 10.71
C ALA A 13 18.71 -20.81 9.51
N ASP A 14 18.00 -20.70 8.40
CA ASP A 14 18.44 -19.92 7.25
C ASP A 14 18.15 -18.43 7.47
N VAL A 15 19.19 -17.62 7.47
CA VAL A 15 19.06 -16.16 7.53
C VAL A 15 19.09 -15.63 6.11
N VAL A 16 17.98 -15.00 5.71
CA VAL A 16 17.88 -14.30 4.43
C VAL A 16 17.86 -12.79 4.70
N THR A 17 18.92 -12.11 4.29
CA THR A 17 18.99 -10.66 4.36
C THR A 17 18.29 -10.06 3.13
N LEU A 18 17.25 -9.27 3.36
CA LEU A 18 16.56 -8.53 2.32
C LEU A 18 17.20 -7.16 2.16
N SER A 19 17.51 -6.80 0.94
CA SER A 19 17.92 -5.44 0.53
C SER A 19 16.80 -4.78 -0.27
N GLY A 20 16.88 -3.47 -0.49
CA GLY A 20 16.01 -2.80 -1.45
C GLY A 20 16.14 -3.40 -2.86
N LEU A 21 15.11 -3.21 -3.67
CA LEU A 21 15.12 -3.60 -5.09
C LEU A 21 16.22 -2.83 -5.83
N ASP A 22 16.89 -3.49 -6.77
CA ASP A 22 17.70 -2.79 -7.76
C ASP A 22 16.81 -1.94 -8.69
N ALA A 23 17.42 -1.02 -9.43
CA ALA A 23 16.72 -0.10 -10.30
C ALA A 23 15.82 -0.82 -11.34
N GLY A 24 16.33 -1.93 -11.91
CA GLY A 24 15.58 -2.71 -12.90
C GLY A 24 14.34 -3.39 -12.28
N ALA A 25 14.51 -4.00 -11.11
CA ALA A 25 13.39 -4.63 -10.38
C ALA A 25 12.36 -3.60 -9.91
N ALA A 26 12.81 -2.44 -9.41
CA ALA A 26 11.94 -1.35 -9.01
C ALA A 26 11.10 -0.81 -10.19
N MET A 27 11.71 -0.66 -11.36
CA MET A 27 11.01 -0.21 -12.57
C MET A 27 10.03 -1.25 -13.11
N ARG A 28 10.36 -2.53 -13.09
CA ARG A 28 9.40 -3.60 -13.45
C ARG A 28 8.19 -3.59 -12.50
N LEU A 29 8.44 -3.43 -11.19
CA LEU A 29 7.37 -3.31 -10.21
C LEU A 29 6.48 -2.09 -10.50
N ALA A 30 7.09 -0.94 -10.73
CA ALA A 30 6.39 0.31 -11.04
C ALA A 30 5.52 0.18 -12.29
N ALA A 31 6.04 -0.42 -13.36
CA ALA A 31 5.30 -0.68 -14.59
C ALA A 31 4.12 -1.65 -14.36
N ASN A 32 4.33 -2.72 -13.59
CA ASN A 32 3.28 -3.69 -13.26
C ASN A 32 2.11 -3.06 -12.48
N VAL A 33 2.38 -2.11 -11.58
CA VAL A 33 1.34 -1.41 -10.79
C VAL A 33 0.30 -0.72 -11.69
N ILE A 34 0.72 -0.22 -12.85
CA ILE A 34 -0.16 0.50 -13.79
C ILE A 34 -0.49 -0.30 -15.04
N GLY A 35 -0.08 -1.57 -15.09
CA GLY A 35 -0.30 -2.42 -16.27
C GLY A 35 0.44 -1.93 -17.53
N ALA A 36 1.61 -1.32 -17.36
CA ALA A 36 2.45 -0.81 -18.43
C ALA A 36 3.60 -1.77 -18.75
N SER A 37 4.15 -1.66 -19.96
CA SER A 37 5.42 -2.32 -20.30
C SER A 37 6.63 -1.50 -19.84
N ASP A 38 6.48 -0.17 -19.74
CA ASP A 38 7.55 0.75 -19.42
C ASP A 38 6.99 2.05 -18.80
N LEU A 39 7.86 2.83 -18.13
CA LEU A 39 7.56 4.14 -17.58
C LEU A 39 8.33 5.25 -18.30
N PRO A 40 7.76 6.46 -18.40
CA PRO A 40 8.51 7.63 -18.87
C PRO A 40 9.77 7.84 -18.02
N ALA A 41 10.90 8.13 -18.65
CA ALA A 41 12.20 8.27 -17.98
C ALA A 41 12.18 9.28 -16.81
N ALA A 42 11.47 10.39 -16.95
CA ALA A 42 11.33 11.40 -15.90
C ALA A 42 10.58 10.86 -14.66
N ILE A 43 9.56 10.01 -14.87
CA ILE A 43 8.84 9.32 -13.78
C ILE A 43 9.76 8.30 -13.11
N ALA A 44 10.43 7.47 -13.91
CA ALA A 44 11.36 6.46 -13.44
C ALA A 44 12.45 7.07 -12.53
N ALA A 45 13.06 8.17 -12.97
CA ALA A 45 14.09 8.86 -12.19
C ALA A 45 13.57 9.35 -10.83
N LYS A 46 12.37 9.99 -10.79
CA LYS A 46 11.78 10.46 -9.53
C LYS A 46 11.43 9.31 -8.59
N VAL A 47 10.81 8.24 -9.10
CA VAL A 47 10.42 7.07 -8.29
C VAL A 47 11.66 6.39 -7.70
N LEU A 48 12.71 6.18 -8.50
CA LEU A 48 13.95 5.56 -8.02
C LEU A 48 14.64 6.39 -6.94
N ALA A 49 14.78 7.70 -7.18
CA ALA A 49 15.44 8.61 -6.24
C ALA A 49 14.71 8.70 -4.88
N THR A 50 13.37 8.61 -4.89
CA THR A 50 12.56 8.77 -3.68
C THR A 50 12.37 7.46 -2.93
N SER A 51 12.19 6.33 -3.63
CA SER A 51 11.83 5.05 -3.01
C SER A 51 13.00 4.29 -2.41
N GLU A 52 14.24 4.60 -2.82
CA GLU A 52 15.47 3.89 -2.39
C GLU A 52 15.33 2.36 -2.53
N GLY A 53 14.56 1.90 -3.52
CA GLY A 53 14.31 0.48 -3.77
C GLY A 53 13.30 -0.18 -2.81
N ASN A 54 12.61 0.55 -1.95
CA ASN A 54 11.54 0.01 -1.12
C ASN A 54 10.31 -0.36 -1.99
N PRO A 55 9.92 -1.64 -2.10
CA PRO A 55 8.85 -2.07 -3.01
C PRO A 55 7.49 -1.41 -2.75
N LEU A 56 7.13 -1.28 -1.46
CA LEU A 56 5.88 -0.62 -1.09
C LEU A 56 5.90 0.85 -1.50
N PHE A 57 7.02 1.54 -1.25
CA PHE A 57 7.15 2.95 -1.58
C PHE A 57 7.11 3.17 -3.09
N VAL A 58 7.77 2.31 -3.89
CA VAL A 58 7.64 2.32 -5.36
C VAL A 58 6.18 2.24 -5.81
N GLY A 59 5.43 1.25 -5.31
CA GLY A 59 4.03 1.06 -5.69
C GLY A 59 3.16 2.25 -5.30
N GLU A 60 3.30 2.75 -4.09
CA GLU A 60 2.52 3.88 -3.58
C GLU A 60 2.85 5.20 -4.29
N LEU A 61 4.14 5.44 -4.63
CA LEU A 61 4.53 6.61 -5.41
C LEU A 61 3.91 6.59 -6.81
N VAL A 62 3.91 5.44 -7.48
CA VAL A 62 3.30 5.32 -8.81
C VAL A 62 1.79 5.60 -8.75
N ARG A 63 1.09 5.04 -7.76
CA ARG A 63 -0.34 5.33 -7.55
C ARG A 63 -0.59 6.82 -7.31
N MET A 64 0.22 7.45 -6.45
CA MET A 64 0.14 8.90 -6.20
C MET A 64 0.34 9.69 -7.49
N LEU A 65 1.35 9.37 -8.29
CA LEU A 65 1.62 10.07 -9.55
C LEU A 65 0.46 9.97 -10.56
N VAL A 66 -0.22 8.82 -10.60
CA VAL A 66 -1.45 8.65 -11.40
C VAL A 66 -2.59 9.51 -10.84
N GLN A 67 -2.82 9.49 -9.53
CA GLN A 67 -3.89 10.26 -8.88
C GLN A 67 -3.69 11.77 -9.03
N GLU A 68 -2.44 12.25 -8.96
CA GLU A 68 -2.10 13.67 -9.16
C GLU A 68 -2.08 14.10 -10.64
N GLY A 69 -2.31 13.18 -11.57
CA GLY A 69 -2.21 13.47 -13.00
C GLY A 69 -0.79 13.75 -13.49
N ALA A 70 0.22 13.45 -12.68
CA ALA A 70 1.63 13.56 -13.05
C ALA A 70 2.10 12.37 -13.89
N LEU A 71 1.33 11.29 -13.89
CA LEU A 71 1.46 10.14 -14.77
C LEU A 71 0.10 9.85 -15.38
N THR A 72 -0.06 10.06 -16.67
CA THR A 72 -1.33 9.94 -17.38
C THR A 72 -1.23 8.98 -18.54
N ARG A 73 -2.34 8.30 -18.86
CA ARG A 73 -2.42 7.41 -20.02
C ARG A 73 -2.97 8.15 -21.23
N VAL A 74 -2.20 8.16 -22.33
CA VAL A 74 -2.61 8.73 -23.62
C VAL A 74 -2.62 7.59 -24.65
N GLY A 75 -3.80 7.14 -25.03
CA GLY A 75 -3.96 5.92 -25.83
C GLY A 75 -3.47 4.71 -25.04
N GLU A 76 -2.50 3.99 -25.60
CA GLU A 76 -1.88 2.83 -24.94
C GLU A 76 -0.59 3.15 -24.18
N ARG A 77 -0.13 4.41 -24.20
CA ARG A 77 1.14 4.81 -23.60
C ARG A 77 0.94 5.66 -22.35
N TRP A 78 1.80 5.46 -21.39
CA TRP A 78 1.90 6.32 -20.22
C TRP A 78 2.85 7.48 -20.50
N THR A 79 2.45 8.68 -20.12
CA THR A 79 3.21 9.92 -20.34
C THR A 79 3.33 10.72 -19.06
N ALA A 80 4.43 11.45 -18.92
CA ALA A 80 4.60 12.39 -17.81
C ALA A 80 3.69 13.60 -18.01
N GLY A 81 2.92 13.94 -16.99
CA GLY A 81 2.06 15.12 -16.96
C GLY A 81 2.87 16.42 -16.81
N ALA A 82 2.30 17.53 -17.22
CA ALA A 82 2.94 18.85 -17.16
C ALA A 82 3.28 19.29 -15.72
N ASN A 83 2.52 18.81 -14.74
CA ASN A 83 2.72 19.13 -13.33
C ASN A 83 3.83 18.33 -12.63
N LEU A 84 4.45 17.34 -13.32
CA LEU A 84 5.47 16.47 -12.73
C LEU A 84 6.65 17.26 -12.13
N ALA A 85 7.07 18.34 -12.78
CA ALA A 85 8.19 19.15 -12.31
C ALA A 85 7.89 19.89 -11.00
N ALA A 86 6.65 20.36 -10.84
CA ALA A 86 6.19 21.10 -9.66
C ALA A 86 5.70 20.19 -8.53
N LEU A 87 5.49 18.89 -8.80
CA LEU A 87 4.99 17.97 -7.81
C LEU A 87 6.05 17.62 -6.76
N GLU A 88 5.77 17.98 -5.52
CA GLU A 88 6.60 17.57 -4.38
C GLU A 88 6.42 16.09 -4.07
N MET A 89 7.54 15.39 -3.96
CA MET A 89 7.54 13.99 -3.60
C MET A 89 7.55 13.84 -2.07
N PRO A 90 6.69 12.97 -1.51
CA PRO A 90 6.71 12.71 -0.07
C PRO A 90 8.08 12.17 0.36
N PRO A 91 8.68 12.71 1.43
CA PRO A 91 10.02 12.33 1.83
C PRO A 91 10.11 10.90 2.41
N THR A 92 8.98 10.34 2.86
CA THR A 92 8.91 9.02 3.46
C THR A 92 7.64 8.28 3.07
N ILE A 93 7.70 6.94 3.12
CA ILE A 93 6.53 6.09 2.92
C ILE A 93 5.40 6.42 3.92
N HIS A 94 5.73 6.79 5.15
CA HIS A 94 4.73 7.16 6.16
C HIS A 94 3.99 8.45 5.79
N ALA A 95 4.71 9.47 5.31
CA ALA A 95 4.09 10.70 4.83
C ALA A 95 3.16 10.44 3.64
N LEU A 96 3.58 9.57 2.71
CA LEU A 96 2.77 9.17 1.57
C LEU A 96 1.49 8.44 2.00
N LEU A 97 1.60 7.46 2.90
CA LEU A 97 0.44 6.71 3.38
C LEU A 97 -0.51 7.59 4.20
N ALA A 98 0.00 8.48 5.05
CA ALA A 98 -0.82 9.44 5.78
C ALA A 98 -1.63 10.34 4.83
N ALA A 99 -0.97 10.95 3.84
CA ALA A 99 -1.65 11.77 2.84
C ALA A 99 -2.70 10.98 2.04
N ARG A 100 -2.43 9.70 1.75
CA ARG A 100 -3.40 8.82 1.07
C ARG A 100 -4.64 8.56 1.93
N ILE A 101 -4.46 8.33 3.23
CA ILE A 101 -5.56 8.10 4.19
C ILE A 101 -6.38 9.39 4.38
N GLU A 102 -5.73 10.55 4.43
CA GLU A 102 -6.41 11.86 4.55
C GLU A 102 -7.32 12.18 3.36
N ARG A 103 -7.05 11.64 2.18
CA ARG A 103 -7.88 11.80 0.97
C ARG A 103 -9.09 10.88 0.91
N LEU A 104 -9.20 9.92 1.80
CA LEU A 104 -10.38 9.07 1.90
C LEU A 104 -11.60 9.90 2.29
N ARG A 105 -12.78 9.43 1.89
CA ARG A 105 -14.02 9.99 2.42
C ARG A 105 -14.05 9.82 3.95
N PRO A 106 -14.63 10.77 4.70
CA PRO A 106 -14.63 10.72 6.17
C PRO A 106 -15.09 9.37 6.74
N GLU A 107 -16.11 8.76 6.12
CA GLU A 107 -16.66 7.49 6.56
C GLU A 107 -15.72 6.30 6.27
N GLU A 108 -14.98 6.34 5.17
CA GLU A 108 -13.98 5.32 4.80
C GLU A 108 -12.76 5.44 5.72
N ARG A 109 -12.33 6.67 6.00
CA ARG A 109 -11.24 6.96 6.91
C ARG A 109 -11.56 6.46 8.32
N THR A 110 -12.73 6.82 8.86
CA THR A 110 -13.19 6.32 10.16
C THR A 110 -13.23 4.80 10.21
N LEU A 111 -13.73 4.16 9.16
CA LEU A 111 -13.75 2.70 9.06
C LEU A 111 -12.34 2.11 9.11
N LEU A 112 -11.40 2.67 8.36
CA LEU A 112 -10.01 2.21 8.31
C LEU A 112 -9.30 2.39 9.66
N GLU A 113 -9.51 3.52 10.34
CA GLU A 113 -9.01 3.80 11.69
C GLU A 113 -9.56 2.80 12.72
N ARG A 114 -10.86 2.47 12.67
CA ARG A 114 -11.46 1.45 13.55
C ARG A 114 -10.91 0.05 13.26
N ALA A 115 -10.73 -0.29 11.99
CA ALA A 115 -10.08 -1.54 11.61
C ALA A 115 -8.63 -1.62 12.14
N ALA A 116 -7.88 -0.51 12.13
CA ALA A 116 -6.53 -0.45 12.67
C ALA A 116 -6.46 -0.70 14.19
N VAL A 117 -7.51 -0.29 14.93
CA VAL A 117 -7.65 -0.60 16.37
C VAL A 117 -7.88 -2.09 16.61
N VAL A 118 -8.72 -2.77 15.77
CA VAL A 118 -8.93 -4.21 15.89
C VAL A 118 -7.62 -4.97 15.68
N GLY A 119 -6.84 -4.61 14.67
CA GLY A 119 -5.53 -5.23 14.41
C GLY A 119 -5.21 -5.35 12.92
N ARG A 120 -4.13 -6.09 12.63
CA ARG A 120 -3.72 -6.36 11.24
C ARG A 120 -4.75 -7.18 10.47
N HIS A 121 -5.35 -8.15 11.16
CA HIS A 121 -6.43 -9.00 10.66
C HIS A 121 -7.68 -8.69 11.46
N PHE A 122 -8.80 -8.58 10.78
CA PHE A 122 -10.07 -8.21 11.41
C PHE A 122 -11.25 -8.85 10.67
N SER A 123 -12.36 -9.02 11.37
CA SER A 123 -13.63 -9.42 10.77
C SER A 123 -14.54 -8.21 10.56
N ARG A 124 -15.51 -8.38 9.68
CA ARG A 124 -16.56 -7.38 9.45
C ARG A 124 -17.31 -7.02 10.74
N SER A 125 -17.68 -8.04 11.52
CA SER A 125 -18.42 -7.86 12.77
C SER A 125 -17.60 -7.11 13.83
N ALA A 126 -16.29 -7.39 13.94
CA ALA A 126 -15.42 -6.72 14.88
C ALA A 126 -15.32 -5.21 14.59
N VAL A 127 -15.22 -4.83 13.32
CA VAL A 127 -15.20 -3.41 12.95
C VAL A 127 -16.59 -2.77 13.11
N ALA A 128 -17.65 -3.49 12.75
CA ALA A 128 -19.03 -3.02 12.95
C ALA A 128 -19.33 -2.68 14.41
N ALA A 129 -18.79 -3.46 15.36
CA ALA A 129 -18.95 -3.21 16.80
C ALA A 129 -18.30 -1.90 17.28
N LEU A 130 -17.33 -1.38 16.54
CA LEU A 130 -16.63 -0.13 16.85
C LEU A 130 -17.19 1.10 16.11
N LEU A 131 -18.17 0.90 15.23
CA LEU A 131 -18.80 1.96 14.47
C LEU A 131 -20.14 2.38 15.11
N PRO A 132 -20.55 3.64 14.95
CA PRO A 132 -21.90 4.06 15.31
C PRO A 132 -22.97 3.21 14.56
N ARG A 133 -24.11 2.93 15.20
CA ARG A 133 -25.20 2.13 14.60
C ARG A 133 -25.75 2.71 13.30
N GLU A 134 -25.61 4.01 13.10
CA GLU A 134 -26.08 4.77 11.93
C GLU A 134 -25.01 4.88 10.83
N ALA A 135 -23.95 4.09 10.90
CA ALA A 135 -22.75 4.22 10.05
C ALA A 135 -22.99 3.94 8.54
N GLY A 136 -24.23 3.72 8.08
CA GLY A 136 -24.54 3.46 6.66
C GLY A 136 -24.04 2.10 6.16
N ASP A 137 -23.91 1.95 4.84
CA ASP A 137 -23.52 0.69 4.21
C ASP A 137 -22.05 0.35 4.46
N LEU A 138 -21.80 -0.51 5.45
CA LEU A 138 -20.48 -1.00 5.82
C LEU A 138 -19.82 -1.80 4.68
N ASP A 139 -20.61 -2.61 3.97
CA ASP A 139 -20.07 -3.48 2.93
C ASP A 139 -19.59 -2.68 1.72
N ALA A 140 -20.33 -1.64 1.33
CA ALA A 140 -19.89 -0.72 0.27
C ALA A 140 -18.59 0.01 0.64
N ARG A 141 -18.41 0.39 1.92
CA ARG A 141 -17.19 1.05 2.40
C ARG A 141 -16.00 0.09 2.44
N LEU A 142 -16.19 -1.13 2.95
CA LEU A 142 -15.16 -2.16 2.92
C LEU A 142 -14.72 -2.46 1.49
N GLU A 143 -15.67 -2.51 0.56
CA GLU A 143 -15.35 -2.72 -0.85
C GLU A 143 -14.62 -1.52 -1.47
N ALA A 144 -14.94 -0.29 -1.07
CA ALA A 144 -14.20 0.90 -1.49
C ALA A 144 -12.73 0.88 -0.99
N LEU A 145 -12.51 0.51 0.28
CA LEU A 145 -11.16 0.36 0.83
C LEU A 145 -10.38 -0.78 0.15
N ARG A 146 -11.07 -1.85 -0.27
CA ARG A 146 -10.46 -2.94 -1.05
C ARG A 146 -10.07 -2.49 -2.46
N ARG A 147 -10.96 -1.79 -3.17
CA ARG A 147 -10.62 -1.21 -4.48
C ARG A 147 -9.46 -0.23 -4.43
N SER A 148 -9.32 0.46 -3.31
CA SER A 148 -8.18 1.34 -3.04
C SER A 148 -6.94 0.57 -2.55
N GLU A 149 -6.95 -0.75 -2.51
CA GLU A 149 -5.84 -1.60 -2.06
C GLU A 149 -5.29 -1.22 -0.66
N LEU A 150 -6.13 -0.69 0.22
CA LEU A 150 -5.77 -0.42 1.62
C LEU A 150 -5.99 -1.65 2.49
N ILE A 151 -7.01 -2.45 2.14
CA ILE A 151 -7.31 -3.73 2.76
C ILE A 151 -7.56 -4.79 1.69
N GLU A 152 -7.46 -6.05 2.06
CA GLU A 152 -7.73 -7.19 1.19
C GLU A 152 -8.40 -8.33 1.95
N ARG A 153 -8.95 -9.32 1.23
CA ARG A 153 -9.45 -10.56 1.83
C ARG A 153 -8.27 -11.47 2.16
N ASP A 154 -8.32 -12.08 3.34
CA ASP A 154 -7.41 -13.16 3.69
C ASP A 154 -8.10 -14.51 3.46
N THR A 155 -7.32 -15.57 3.39
CA THR A 155 -7.82 -16.95 3.26
C THR A 155 -8.33 -17.52 4.58
N GLY A 156 -8.08 -16.84 5.71
CA GLY A 156 -8.45 -17.27 7.05
C GLY A 156 -9.92 -17.00 7.41
N TRP A 157 -10.34 -17.61 8.51
CA TRP A 157 -11.63 -17.39 9.17
C TRP A 157 -11.38 -16.92 10.60
N LEU A 158 -12.10 -15.91 11.03
CA LEU A 158 -12.06 -15.38 12.39
C LEU A 158 -13.48 -15.32 12.93
N LEU A 159 -13.74 -16.04 14.04
CA LEU A 159 -15.08 -16.09 14.67
C LEU A 159 -16.19 -16.50 13.70
N GLY A 160 -15.91 -17.39 12.74
CA GLY A 160 -16.88 -17.86 11.77
C GLY A 160 -17.13 -16.91 10.58
N GLU A 161 -16.35 -15.87 10.43
CA GLU A 161 -16.43 -14.89 9.33
C GLU A 161 -15.14 -14.86 8.49
N PRO A 162 -15.23 -14.51 7.19
CA PRO A 162 -14.06 -14.25 6.37
C PRO A 162 -13.20 -13.13 6.97
N VAL A 163 -11.89 -13.36 6.98
CA VAL A 163 -10.93 -12.39 7.48
C VAL A 163 -10.62 -11.34 6.42
N LEU A 164 -10.55 -10.10 6.85
CA LEU A 164 -9.97 -8.99 6.13
C LEU A 164 -8.62 -8.65 6.77
N ARG A 165 -7.69 -8.17 5.97
CA ARG A 165 -6.40 -7.68 6.47
C ARG A 165 -5.99 -6.39 5.80
N PHE A 166 -5.15 -5.63 6.45
CA PHE A 166 -4.45 -4.53 5.80
C PHE A 166 -3.51 -5.07 4.73
N HIS A 167 -3.52 -4.46 3.55
CA HIS A 167 -2.65 -4.83 2.44
C HIS A 167 -1.16 -4.80 2.85
N HIS A 168 -0.79 -3.87 3.72
CA HIS A 168 0.52 -3.81 4.36
C HIS A 168 0.44 -3.29 5.79
N VAL A 169 1.33 -3.77 6.68
CA VAL A 169 1.35 -3.34 8.09
C VAL A 169 1.54 -1.83 8.25
N LEU A 170 2.32 -1.18 7.40
CA LEU A 170 2.53 0.27 7.45
C LEU A 170 1.25 1.06 7.15
N ILE A 171 0.31 0.52 6.38
CA ILE A 171 -1.01 1.14 6.17
C ILE A 171 -1.80 1.12 7.49
N ARG A 172 -1.80 -0.03 8.18
CA ARG A 172 -2.41 -0.13 9.50
C ARG A 172 -1.79 0.85 10.49
N ASP A 173 -0.47 0.94 10.52
CA ASP A 173 0.25 1.81 11.45
C ASP A 173 0.02 3.30 11.16
N ALA A 174 -0.14 3.68 9.88
CA ALA A 174 -0.53 5.02 9.48
C ALA A 174 -1.97 5.36 9.87
N ALA A 175 -2.91 4.40 9.76
CA ALA A 175 -4.30 4.58 10.13
C ALA A 175 -4.53 4.59 11.66
N TYR A 176 -3.62 4.01 12.44
CA TYR A 176 -3.71 3.94 13.90
C TYR A 176 -3.24 5.22 14.60
N ARG A 177 -2.46 6.07 13.95
CA ARG A 177 -1.89 7.33 14.50
C ARG A 177 -2.91 8.47 14.51
#